data_16422258794a49f691b816529898ff5b
#
_entry.id   16422258794a49f691b816529898ff5b
#
_cell.length_a   1.000
_cell.length_b   1.000
_cell.length_c   1.000
_cell.angle_alpha   90.00
_cell.angle_beta   90.00
_cell.angle_gamma   90.00
#
_symmetry.space_group_name_H-M   'P 1'
#
loop_
_entity.id
_entity.type
_entity.pdbx_description
1 polymer ?
#
loop_
_entity_poly.entity_id
_entity_poly.type
_entity_poly.pdbx_seq_one_letter_code
_entity_poly.pdbx_strand_id
1 'polypeptide(L)'
;MPDGVGEVEVWMPPLVTVPDVPGTLARMSSLRLVQTVTAGVEPYRPHMPAGATLCNARGVHDAGTAEWAVGAMVAVLREFPGFVDAQRRGEWTYHHTGVLADSTVLIVGYGSIGAALERRLAGFEVEVVRVARSARDGVHGMDELPVLLAEADVVVLLVPATPATAEMVDAAFLARMKDGAVLVNAARGGVVDTDALIAELKTGRLRAALDVTAPEPLPEGHPLWSAPGVLITPHIAGSTPASERRTLRLLRAQLERYLAGEPLINVITDSY
;
A
#
# COMPACT_ATOMS: atom_id res chain seq x y z
N MET A 1 -4.72 -15.12 27.08
CA MET A 1 -5.78 -15.65 26.21
C MET A 1 -6.84 -16.26 27.10
N PRO A 2 -8.14 -16.02 26.82
CA PRO A 2 -9.22 -16.61 27.60
C PRO A 2 -9.24 -18.14 27.53
N ASP A 3 -9.86 -18.78 28.52
CA ASP A 3 -10.19 -20.20 28.48
C ASP A 3 -11.12 -20.46 27.29
N GLY A 4 -10.98 -21.61 26.60
CA GLY A 4 -11.82 -21.97 25.44
C GLY A 4 -11.22 -21.59 24.07
N VAL A 5 -9.98 -21.11 23.98
CA VAL A 5 -9.33 -20.77 22.69
C VAL A 5 -9.33 -21.95 21.71
N GLY A 6 -9.25 -23.19 22.21
CA GLY A 6 -9.31 -24.39 21.37
C GLY A 6 -10.65 -24.61 20.67
N GLU A 7 -11.74 -24.01 21.16
CA GLU A 7 -13.10 -24.15 20.60
C GLU A 7 -13.41 -23.07 19.55
N VAL A 8 -12.49 -22.13 19.30
CA VAL A 8 -12.69 -21.04 18.35
C VAL A 8 -12.73 -21.57 16.92
N GLU A 9 -13.84 -21.43 16.25
CA GLU A 9 -14.01 -21.77 14.84
C GLU A 9 -13.72 -20.61 13.90
N VAL A 10 -14.02 -19.37 14.32
CA VAL A 10 -13.81 -18.15 13.51
C VAL A 10 -12.95 -17.18 14.30
N TRP A 11 -11.84 -16.78 13.71
CA TRP A 11 -10.96 -15.76 14.28
C TRP A 11 -10.92 -14.52 13.40
N MET A 12 -11.27 -13.39 13.99
CA MET A 12 -11.19 -12.05 13.40
C MET A 12 -10.12 -11.25 14.18
N PRO A 13 -8.84 -11.32 13.77
CA PRO A 13 -7.78 -10.62 14.49
C PRO A 13 -8.01 -9.10 14.49
N PRO A 14 -7.64 -8.40 15.57
CA PRO A 14 -7.76 -6.94 15.64
C PRO A 14 -6.81 -6.26 14.64
N LEU A 15 -7.04 -4.98 14.35
CA LEU A 15 -6.19 -4.16 13.49
C LEU A 15 -4.78 -3.94 14.08
N VAL A 16 -4.65 -4.04 15.40
CA VAL A 16 -3.36 -3.95 16.09
C VAL A 16 -2.51 -5.20 15.88
N THR A 17 -1.18 -5.05 15.95
CA THR A 17 -0.25 -6.17 15.84
C THR A 17 -0.57 -7.26 16.87
N VAL A 18 -0.74 -8.49 16.41
CA VAL A 18 -0.83 -9.67 17.26
C VAL A 18 0.61 -10.15 17.51
N PRO A 19 1.09 -10.13 18.77
CA PRO A 19 2.53 -10.37 19.05
C PRO A 19 3.02 -11.76 18.64
N ASP A 20 2.16 -12.78 18.73
CA ASP A 20 2.47 -14.17 18.41
C ASP A 20 1.34 -14.80 17.60
N VAL A 21 1.33 -14.54 16.31
CA VAL A 21 0.35 -15.13 15.37
C VAL A 21 0.52 -16.66 15.29
N PRO A 22 1.73 -17.24 15.13
CA PRO A 22 1.93 -18.68 15.07
C PRO A 22 1.41 -19.40 16.31
N GLY A 23 1.82 -18.98 17.52
CA GLY A 23 1.39 -19.57 18.77
C GLY A 23 -0.11 -19.39 19.05
N THR A 24 -0.69 -18.25 18.58
CA THR A 24 -2.13 -18.02 18.67
C THR A 24 -2.91 -19.00 17.81
N LEU A 25 -2.52 -19.17 16.54
CA LEU A 25 -3.17 -20.10 15.60
C LEU A 25 -3.00 -21.56 16.04
N ALA A 26 -1.83 -21.94 16.54
CA ALA A 26 -1.56 -23.32 17.02
C ALA A 26 -2.47 -23.75 18.19
N ARG A 27 -3.03 -22.80 18.96
CA ARG A 27 -3.94 -23.07 20.08
C ARG A 27 -5.40 -23.18 19.68
N MET A 28 -5.75 -22.79 18.44
CA MET A 28 -7.12 -22.80 17.92
C MET A 28 -7.39 -24.11 17.17
N SER A 29 -7.55 -25.23 17.89
CA SER A 29 -7.70 -26.56 17.29
C SER A 29 -8.97 -26.74 16.45
N SER A 30 -10.01 -25.95 16.70
CA SER A 30 -11.29 -25.97 15.97
C SER A 30 -11.39 -24.93 14.85
N LEU A 31 -10.30 -24.20 14.56
CA LEU A 31 -10.33 -23.06 13.63
C LEU A 31 -10.71 -23.50 12.20
N ARG A 32 -11.70 -22.79 11.64
CA ARG A 32 -12.24 -22.97 10.29
C ARG A 32 -12.03 -21.74 9.41
N LEU A 33 -12.06 -20.56 10.00
CA LEU A 33 -11.99 -19.29 9.29
C LEU A 33 -11.11 -18.28 10.03
N VAL A 34 -10.16 -17.70 9.31
CA VAL A 34 -9.50 -16.44 9.70
C VAL A 34 -9.96 -15.36 8.73
N GLN A 35 -10.62 -14.32 9.25
CA GLN A 35 -10.97 -13.12 8.49
C GLN A 35 -10.14 -11.95 8.97
N THR A 36 -9.15 -11.52 8.20
CA THR A 36 -8.35 -10.34 8.56
C THR A 36 -9.12 -9.04 8.31
N VAL A 37 -8.76 -8.00 9.05
CA VAL A 37 -9.29 -6.64 8.86
C VAL A 37 -8.39 -5.79 7.96
N THR A 38 -7.29 -6.40 7.45
CA THR A 38 -6.33 -5.80 6.52
C THR A 38 -6.41 -6.48 5.15
N ALA A 39 -5.95 -5.79 4.11
CA ALA A 39 -5.79 -6.39 2.78
C ALA A 39 -4.58 -7.35 2.74
N GLY A 40 -3.48 -6.99 3.41
CA GLY A 40 -2.31 -7.85 3.56
C GLY A 40 -2.57 -8.99 4.55
N VAL A 41 -2.04 -10.16 4.26
CA VAL A 41 -2.20 -11.40 5.04
C VAL A 41 -0.86 -12.06 5.41
N GLU A 42 0.22 -11.36 5.17
CA GLU A 42 1.58 -11.86 5.31
C GLU A 42 1.86 -12.48 6.69
N PRO A 43 1.38 -11.90 7.82
CA PRO A 43 1.60 -12.48 9.15
C PRO A 43 0.84 -13.78 9.41
N TYR A 44 -0.23 -14.04 8.67
CA TYR A 44 -1.14 -15.17 8.93
C TYR A 44 -0.91 -16.34 7.99
N ARG A 45 -0.72 -16.05 6.71
CA ARG A 45 -0.68 -17.06 5.63
C ARG A 45 0.28 -18.22 5.87
N PRO A 46 1.55 -17.99 6.30
CA PRO A 46 2.49 -19.08 6.51
C PRO A 46 2.13 -20.04 7.66
N HIS A 47 1.20 -19.63 8.53
CA HIS A 47 0.87 -20.32 9.78
C HIS A 47 -0.56 -20.88 9.80
N MET A 48 -1.28 -20.81 8.67
CA MET A 48 -2.66 -21.30 8.61
C MET A 48 -2.74 -22.79 8.86
N PRO A 49 -3.61 -23.25 9.78
CA PRO A 49 -3.84 -24.67 9.99
C PRO A 49 -4.46 -25.33 8.75
N ALA A 50 -4.16 -26.60 8.55
CA ALA A 50 -4.78 -27.38 7.48
C ALA A 50 -6.31 -27.40 7.63
N GLY A 51 -7.02 -27.12 6.55
CA GLY A 51 -8.48 -27.08 6.51
C GLY A 51 -9.13 -25.77 6.97
N ALA A 52 -8.35 -24.81 7.48
CA ALA A 52 -8.87 -23.48 7.77
C ALA A 52 -8.74 -22.55 6.54
N THR A 53 -9.75 -21.73 6.32
CA THR A 53 -9.79 -20.75 5.22
C THR A 53 -9.29 -19.40 5.72
N LEU A 54 -8.42 -18.75 4.91
CA LEU A 54 -7.97 -17.39 5.15
C LEU A 54 -8.70 -16.43 4.21
N CYS A 55 -9.29 -15.37 4.77
CA CYS A 55 -9.95 -14.30 4.02
C CYS A 55 -9.37 -12.95 4.42
N ASN A 56 -9.28 -12.02 3.46
CA ASN A 56 -8.77 -10.68 3.71
C ASN A 56 -9.84 -9.58 3.57
N ALA A 57 -9.44 -8.34 3.86
CA ALA A 57 -10.31 -7.17 3.79
C ALA A 57 -10.16 -6.39 2.47
N ARG A 58 -9.91 -7.05 1.33
CA ARG A 58 -9.90 -6.40 0.02
C ARG A 58 -11.20 -5.63 -0.22
N GLY A 59 -11.12 -4.41 -0.71
CA GLY A 59 -12.27 -3.53 -0.92
C GLY A 59 -12.56 -2.57 0.24
N VAL A 60 -12.11 -2.89 1.47
CA VAL A 60 -12.38 -2.07 2.67
C VAL A 60 -11.56 -0.78 2.63
N HIS A 61 -10.27 -0.89 2.35
CA HIS A 61 -9.30 0.22 2.42
C HIS A 61 -9.12 0.96 1.10
N ASP A 62 -9.67 0.46 0.00
CA ASP A 62 -9.43 0.96 -1.36
C ASP A 62 -9.67 2.46 -1.49
N ALA A 63 -10.77 2.95 -0.92
CA ALA A 63 -11.13 4.35 -1.05
C ALA A 63 -10.16 5.28 -0.29
N GLY A 64 -9.81 4.93 0.95
CA GLY A 64 -8.89 5.73 1.77
C GLY A 64 -7.49 5.75 1.17
N THR A 65 -6.96 4.57 0.82
CA THR A 65 -5.62 4.44 0.23
C THR A 65 -5.51 5.18 -1.11
N ALA A 66 -6.51 5.06 -1.98
CA ALA A 66 -6.53 5.77 -3.25
C ALA A 66 -6.66 7.29 -3.07
N GLU A 67 -7.42 7.76 -2.07
CA GLU A 67 -7.56 9.18 -1.74
C GLU A 67 -6.26 9.73 -1.16
N TRP A 68 -5.62 9.00 -0.25
CA TRP A 68 -4.30 9.33 0.27
C TRP A 68 -3.28 9.47 -0.87
N ALA A 69 -3.23 8.50 -1.80
CA ALA A 69 -2.29 8.52 -2.91
C ALA A 69 -2.45 9.77 -3.79
N VAL A 70 -3.70 10.18 -4.11
CA VAL A 70 -3.96 11.43 -4.84
C VAL A 70 -3.48 12.64 -4.05
N GLY A 71 -3.84 12.72 -2.76
CA GLY A 71 -3.42 13.82 -1.89
C GLY A 71 -1.90 13.91 -1.76
N ALA A 72 -1.22 12.77 -1.61
CA ALA A 72 0.23 12.67 -1.50
C ALA A 72 0.95 13.09 -2.80
N MET A 73 0.48 12.63 -3.96
CA MET A 73 0.98 13.09 -5.27
C MET A 73 0.89 14.60 -5.40
N VAL A 74 -0.29 15.17 -5.14
CA VAL A 74 -0.50 16.62 -5.20
C VAL A 74 0.40 17.35 -4.20
N ALA A 75 0.50 16.87 -2.95
CA ALA A 75 1.31 17.51 -1.92
C ALA A 75 2.80 17.56 -2.29
N VAL A 76 3.35 16.46 -2.86
CA VAL A 76 4.76 16.39 -3.28
C VAL A 76 5.00 17.22 -4.54
N LEU A 77 4.15 17.10 -5.57
CA LEU A 77 4.28 17.86 -6.80
C LEU A 77 4.16 19.37 -6.57
N ARG A 78 3.23 19.81 -5.71
CA ARG A 78 2.99 21.21 -5.36
C ARG A 78 3.87 21.71 -4.22
N GLU A 79 4.79 20.89 -3.70
CA GLU A 79 5.77 21.22 -2.65
C GLU A 79 5.12 21.76 -1.36
N PHE A 80 3.90 21.29 -1.03
CA PHE A 80 3.15 21.78 0.14
C PHE A 80 3.94 21.67 1.45
N PRO A 81 4.71 20.61 1.74
CA PRO A 81 5.52 20.56 2.95
C PRO A 81 6.50 21.73 3.07
N GLY A 82 7.21 22.08 1.98
CA GLY A 82 8.13 23.20 1.94
C GLY A 82 7.43 24.55 2.14
N PHE A 83 6.25 24.75 1.54
CA PHE A 83 5.46 25.97 1.75
C PHE A 83 4.90 26.07 3.17
N VAL A 84 4.54 24.96 3.82
CA VAL A 84 4.15 24.96 5.24
C VAL A 84 5.31 25.39 6.12
N ASP A 85 6.53 24.96 5.83
CA ASP A 85 7.72 25.38 6.56
C ASP A 85 8.09 26.85 6.30
N ALA A 86 7.98 27.32 5.05
CA ALA A 86 8.15 28.73 4.70
C ALA A 86 7.10 29.60 5.42
N GLN A 87 5.83 29.18 5.45
CA GLN A 87 4.77 29.85 6.19
C GLN A 87 5.10 30.01 7.69
N ARG A 88 5.66 28.98 8.33
CA ARG A 88 6.07 29.03 9.75
C ARG A 88 7.18 30.05 10.00
N ARG A 89 8.02 30.32 8.99
CA ARG A 89 9.09 31.32 9.05
C ARG A 89 8.65 32.70 8.57
N GLY A 90 7.40 32.87 8.07
CA GLY A 90 6.91 34.11 7.50
C GLY A 90 7.53 34.47 6.15
N GLU A 91 7.98 33.49 5.39
CA GLU A 91 8.66 33.63 4.11
C GLU A 91 7.68 33.47 2.92
N TRP A 92 7.72 34.41 1.97
CA TRP A 92 6.97 34.32 0.71
C TRP A 92 7.88 33.81 -0.41
N THR A 93 7.92 32.47 -0.58
CA THR A 93 8.84 31.78 -1.51
C THR A 93 8.13 31.46 -2.82
N TYR A 94 7.99 32.46 -3.71
CA TYR A 94 7.34 32.25 -5.02
C TYR A 94 8.28 31.53 -6.00
N HIS A 95 7.80 30.40 -6.58
CA HIS A 95 8.42 29.67 -7.69
C HIS A 95 7.38 28.78 -8.40
N HIS A 96 7.75 28.23 -9.57
CA HIS A 96 6.92 27.25 -10.27
C HIS A 96 7.08 25.88 -9.63
N THR A 97 5.95 25.21 -9.37
CA THR A 97 5.91 23.83 -8.87
C THR A 97 5.40 22.88 -9.94
N GLY A 98 5.53 21.57 -9.74
CA GLY A 98 4.95 20.54 -10.60
C GLY A 98 3.42 20.48 -10.53
N VAL A 99 2.83 19.70 -11.42
CA VAL A 99 1.37 19.53 -11.55
C VAL A 99 1.07 18.10 -12.00
N LEU A 100 -0.14 17.58 -11.75
CA LEU A 100 -0.59 16.29 -12.28
C LEU A 100 -1.08 16.38 -13.73
N ALA A 101 -1.69 17.49 -14.13
CA ALA A 101 -2.17 17.65 -15.49
C ALA A 101 -1.06 17.37 -16.52
N ASP A 102 -1.40 16.68 -17.59
CA ASP A 102 -0.49 16.23 -18.67
C ASP A 102 0.61 15.26 -18.21
N SER A 103 0.50 14.69 -16.99
CA SER A 103 1.47 13.71 -16.47
C SER A 103 1.04 12.28 -16.75
N THR A 104 2.02 11.38 -16.88
CA THR A 104 1.83 9.94 -16.92
C THR A 104 1.94 9.36 -15.51
N VAL A 105 0.86 8.73 -15.02
CA VAL A 105 0.81 8.05 -13.73
C VAL A 105 0.86 6.54 -13.94
N LEU A 106 1.96 5.90 -13.55
CA LEU A 106 2.18 4.46 -13.62
C LEU A 106 1.73 3.79 -12.32
N ILE A 107 0.68 2.97 -12.38
CA ILE A 107 0.16 2.20 -11.24
C ILE A 107 0.76 0.81 -11.26
N VAL A 108 1.71 0.52 -10.37
CA VAL A 108 2.35 -0.79 -10.22
C VAL A 108 1.62 -1.59 -9.13
N GLY A 109 0.88 -2.62 -9.54
CA GLY A 109 -0.04 -3.36 -8.69
C GLY A 109 -1.50 -2.97 -8.96
N TYR A 110 -1.97 -3.14 -10.21
CA TYR A 110 -3.32 -2.78 -10.61
C TYR A 110 -4.36 -3.83 -10.14
N GLY A 111 -4.65 -3.76 -8.83
CA GLY A 111 -5.73 -4.47 -8.14
C GLY A 111 -6.91 -3.55 -7.82
N SER A 112 -7.66 -3.87 -6.73
CA SER A 112 -8.83 -3.08 -6.32
C SER A 112 -8.49 -1.64 -5.93
N ILE A 113 -7.35 -1.42 -5.24
CA ILE A 113 -6.86 -0.08 -4.88
C ILE A 113 -6.41 0.69 -6.13
N GLY A 114 -5.69 0.03 -7.06
CA GLY A 114 -5.27 0.65 -8.32
C GLY A 114 -6.45 1.12 -9.15
N ALA A 115 -7.48 0.29 -9.28
CA ALA A 115 -8.73 0.68 -9.96
C ALA A 115 -9.48 1.80 -9.22
N ALA A 116 -9.42 1.85 -7.88
CA ALA A 116 -10.00 2.95 -7.10
C ALA A 116 -9.20 4.25 -7.25
N LEU A 117 -7.88 4.18 -7.40
CA LEU A 117 -7.01 5.31 -7.67
C LEU A 117 -7.28 5.89 -9.07
N GLU A 118 -7.29 5.05 -10.10
CA GLU A 118 -7.57 5.48 -11.46
C GLU A 118 -8.91 6.23 -11.57
N ARG A 119 -9.97 5.72 -10.95
CA ARG A 119 -11.27 6.43 -10.95
C ARG A 119 -11.18 7.83 -10.32
N ARG A 120 -10.28 8.05 -9.37
CA ARG A 120 -10.05 9.37 -8.77
C ARG A 120 -9.22 10.28 -9.64
N LEU A 121 -8.31 9.70 -10.40
CA LEU A 121 -7.44 10.42 -11.34
C LEU A 121 -8.19 10.90 -12.59
N ALA A 122 -9.35 10.35 -12.91
CA ALA A 122 -10.11 10.68 -14.13
C ALA A 122 -10.41 12.19 -14.32
N GLY A 123 -10.37 12.99 -13.24
CA GLY A 123 -10.58 14.45 -13.30
C GLY A 123 -9.28 15.27 -13.26
N PHE A 124 -8.10 14.64 -13.33
CA PHE A 124 -6.80 15.31 -13.21
C PHE A 124 -6.06 15.47 -14.53
N GLU A 125 -6.70 15.13 -15.67
CA GLU A 125 -6.10 15.28 -17.01
C GLU A 125 -4.75 14.51 -17.14
N VAL A 126 -4.66 13.31 -16.54
CA VAL A 126 -3.49 12.45 -16.54
C VAL A 126 -3.67 11.25 -17.48
N GLU A 127 -2.56 10.74 -18.02
CA GLU A 127 -2.52 9.42 -18.60
C GLU A 127 -2.26 8.38 -17.49
N VAL A 128 -3.08 7.30 -17.43
CA VAL A 128 -2.90 6.21 -16.46
C VAL A 128 -2.40 4.96 -17.16
N VAL A 129 -1.18 4.54 -16.81
CA VAL A 129 -0.57 3.28 -17.24
C VAL A 129 -0.68 2.27 -16.10
N ARG A 130 -1.18 1.06 -16.43
CA ARG A 130 -1.52 0.02 -15.44
C ARG A 130 -0.58 -1.15 -15.58
N VAL A 131 0.02 -1.59 -14.47
CA VAL A 131 0.88 -2.77 -14.41
C VAL A 131 0.37 -3.74 -13.35
N ALA A 132 0.31 -5.03 -13.67
CA ALA A 132 0.01 -6.11 -12.74
C ALA A 132 0.98 -7.28 -12.94
N ARG A 133 0.93 -8.27 -12.02
CA ARG A 133 1.78 -9.47 -12.09
C ARG A 133 1.74 -10.15 -13.46
N SER A 134 0.57 -10.22 -14.07
CA SER A 134 0.37 -10.79 -15.41
C SER A 134 -0.39 -9.79 -16.28
N ALA A 135 0.03 -9.68 -17.53
CA ALA A 135 -0.66 -8.87 -18.53
C ALA A 135 -2.10 -9.36 -18.75
N ARG A 136 -2.99 -8.41 -19.04
CA ARG A 136 -4.37 -8.63 -19.46
C ARG A 136 -4.87 -7.40 -20.22
N ASP A 137 -6.05 -7.47 -20.76
CA ASP A 137 -6.60 -6.36 -21.57
C ASP A 137 -6.50 -5.01 -20.83
N GLY A 138 -5.81 -4.05 -21.45
CA GLY A 138 -5.53 -2.72 -20.90
C GLY A 138 -4.61 -2.67 -19.67
N VAL A 139 -3.93 -3.78 -19.31
CA VAL A 139 -2.99 -3.85 -18.17
C VAL A 139 -1.72 -4.58 -18.58
N HIS A 140 -0.58 -3.91 -18.48
CA HIS A 140 0.75 -4.46 -18.80
C HIS A 140 1.21 -5.51 -17.78
N GLY A 141 2.14 -6.36 -18.19
CA GLY A 141 2.86 -7.29 -17.32
C GLY A 141 4.04 -6.64 -16.62
N MET A 142 4.59 -7.34 -15.61
CA MET A 142 5.79 -6.88 -14.91
C MET A 142 7.05 -6.86 -15.79
N ASP A 143 7.07 -7.65 -16.85
CA ASP A 143 8.15 -7.70 -17.85
C ASP A 143 8.28 -6.40 -18.66
N GLU A 144 7.20 -5.65 -18.82
CA GLU A 144 7.17 -4.36 -19.50
C GLU A 144 7.57 -3.19 -18.58
N LEU A 145 7.57 -3.40 -17.26
CA LEU A 145 7.81 -2.34 -16.26
C LEU A 145 9.09 -1.53 -16.50
N PRO A 146 10.25 -2.12 -16.88
CA PRO A 146 11.47 -1.35 -17.11
C PRO A 146 11.37 -0.28 -18.19
N VAL A 147 10.54 -0.50 -19.21
CA VAL A 147 10.31 0.48 -20.29
C VAL A 147 9.33 1.56 -19.83
N LEU A 148 8.27 1.16 -19.15
CA LEU A 148 7.21 2.07 -18.68
C LEU A 148 7.70 3.06 -17.62
N LEU A 149 8.72 2.69 -16.83
CA LEU A 149 9.33 3.58 -15.83
C LEU A 149 9.97 4.82 -16.45
N ALA A 150 10.54 4.71 -17.66
CA ALA A 150 11.20 5.82 -18.34
C ALA A 150 10.22 6.88 -18.86
N GLU A 151 8.93 6.55 -18.94
CA GLU A 151 7.88 7.44 -19.45
C GLU A 151 7.01 8.03 -18.31
N ALA A 152 7.11 7.47 -17.09
CA ALA A 152 6.26 7.84 -15.98
C ALA A 152 6.76 9.07 -15.22
N ASP A 153 5.88 10.05 -15.00
CA ASP A 153 6.11 11.20 -14.13
C ASP A 153 5.82 10.88 -12.67
N VAL A 154 4.90 9.96 -12.43
CA VAL A 154 4.57 9.45 -11.10
C VAL A 154 4.46 7.93 -11.14
N VAL A 155 5.14 7.25 -10.22
CA VAL A 155 5.08 5.79 -10.04
C VAL A 155 4.42 5.48 -8.71
N VAL A 156 3.28 4.78 -8.73
CA VAL A 156 2.51 4.43 -7.53
C VAL A 156 2.59 2.93 -7.28
N LEU A 157 3.17 2.55 -6.14
CA LEU A 157 3.31 1.15 -5.72
C LEU A 157 2.10 0.71 -4.89
N LEU A 158 1.40 -0.32 -5.36
CA LEU A 158 0.24 -0.94 -4.74
C LEU A 158 0.32 -2.48 -4.77
N VAL A 159 1.54 -3.02 -4.89
CA VAL A 159 1.80 -4.46 -4.92
C VAL A 159 1.74 -5.08 -3.52
N PRO A 160 1.37 -6.37 -3.36
CA PRO A 160 1.51 -7.07 -2.09
C PRO A 160 2.99 -7.32 -1.76
N ALA A 161 3.31 -7.52 -0.48
CA ALA A 161 4.63 -8.00 -0.08
C ALA A 161 4.73 -9.52 -0.33
N THR A 162 5.59 -9.89 -1.25
CA THR A 162 5.89 -11.27 -1.61
C THR A 162 7.39 -11.41 -1.85
N PRO A 163 7.95 -12.63 -1.90
CA PRO A 163 9.36 -12.79 -2.28
C PRO A 163 9.72 -12.17 -3.64
N ALA A 164 8.77 -12.10 -4.57
CA ALA A 164 8.97 -11.51 -5.90
C ALA A 164 8.90 -9.98 -5.91
N THR A 165 8.36 -9.36 -4.88
CA THR A 165 8.24 -7.88 -4.76
C THR A 165 9.12 -7.31 -3.65
N ALA A 166 9.83 -8.15 -2.88
CA ALA A 166 10.81 -7.72 -1.90
C ALA A 166 11.92 -6.93 -2.60
N GLU A 167 12.14 -5.69 -2.14
CA GLU A 167 13.14 -4.75 -2.69
C GLU A 167 13.11 -4.62 -4.22
N MET A 168 11.95 -4.83 -4.86
CA MET A 168 11.81 -4.68 -6.30
C MET A 168 12.13 -3.26 -6.79
N VAL A 169 11.98 -2.27 -5.91
CA VAL A 169 12.38 -0.88 -6.16
C VAL A 169 13.81 -0.70 -5.64
N ASP A 170 14.75 -1.24 -6.38
CA ASP A 170 16.18 -1.15 -6.16
C ASP A 170 16.81 0.06 -6.90
N ALA A 171 18.13 0.19 -6.82
CA ALA A 171 18.86 1.24 -7.52
C ALA A 171 18.66 1.21 -9.05
N ALA A 172 18.52 0.02 -9.65
CA ALA A 172 18.32 -0.12 -11.09
C ALA A 172 16.90 0.30 -11.51
N PHE A 173 15.89 0.03 -10.69
CA PHE A 173 14.53 0.53 -10.87
C PHE A 173 14.51 2.06 -10.78
N LEU A 174 15.06 2.62 -9.69
CA LEU A 174 15.10 4.07 -9.46
C LEU A 174 15.86 4.80 -10.58
N ALA A 175 16.96 4.26 -11.05
CA ALA A 175 17.73 4.84 -12.15
C ALA A 175 16.97 4.91 -13.48
N ARG A 176 15.92 4.09 -13.67
CA ARG A 176 15.08 4.13 -14.88
C ARG A 176 13.95 5.16 -14.78
N MET A 177 13.61 5.64 -13.60
CA MET A 177 12.60 6.68 -13.45
C MET A 177 13.08 8.00 -14.04
N LYS A 178 12.17 8.79 -14.60
CA LYS A 178 12.47 10.13 -15.13
C LYS A 178 13.05 11.05 -14.07
N ASP A 179 13.92 11.97 -14.48
CA ASP A 179 14.34 13.07 -13.63
C ASP A 179 13.13 13.92 -13.21
N GLY A 180 13.02 14.24 -11.94
CA GLY A 180 11.88 14.95 -11.36
C GLY A 180 10.65 14.07 -11.04
N ALA A 181 10.69 12.77 -11.36
CA ALA A 181 9.57 11.87 -11.08
C ALA A 181 9.31 11.71 -9.58
N VAL A 182 8.09 11.31 -9.26
CA VAL A 182 7.62 11.05 -7.89
C VAL A 182 7.36 9.57 -7.69
N LEU A 183 8.00 8.96 -6.69
CA LEU A 183 7.68 7.62 -6.21
C LEU A 183 6.64 7.71 -5.06
N VAL A 184 5.53 7.02 -5.20
CA VAL A 184 4.49 6.93 -4.16
C VAL A 184 4.40 5.49 -3.67
N ASN A 185 4.64 5.26 -2.37
CA ASN A 185 4.53 3.92 -1.80
C ASN A 185 3.38 3.86 -0.77
N ALA A 186 2.28 3.23 -1.17
CA ALA A 186 1.15 2.85 -0.31
C ALA A 186 0.96 1.31 -0.27
N ALA A 187 2.03 0.58 -0.52
CA ALA A 187 2.07 -0.89 -0.53
C ALA A 187 2.63 -1.46 0.78
N ARG A 188 3.94 -1.70 0.82
CA ARG A 188 4.72 -2.12 2.00
C ARG A 188 6.12 -1.50 1.92
N GLY A 189 6.71 -1.19 3.08
CA GLY A 189 8.06 -0.63 3.15
C GLY A 189 9.11 -1.50 2.47
N GLY A 190 9.10 -2.80 2.74
CA GLY A 190 10.06 -3.77 2.18
C GLY A 190 9.95 -4.04 0.67
N VAL A 191 9.07 -3.34 -0.05
CA VAL A 191 9.05 -3.34 -1.53
C VAL A 191 10.15 -2.43 -2.09
N VAL A 192 10.65 -1.50 -1.28
CA VAL A 192 11.65 -0.50 -1.65
C VAL A 192 12.95 -0.77 -0.90
N ASP A 193 14.05 -0.84 -1.62
CA ASP A 193 15.39 -0.70 -1.04
C ASP A 193 15.53 0.72 -0.49
N THR A 194 15.48 0.82 0.83
CA THR A 194 15.48 2.12 1.54
C THR A 194 16.78 2.89 1.33
N ASP A 195 17.92 2.21 1.27
CA ASP A 195 19.23 2.85 1.09
C ASP A 195 19.39 3.38 -0.33
N ALA A 196 18.95 2.62 -1.34
CA ALA A 196 18.90 3.07 -2.72
C ALA A 196 17.98 4.29 -2.89
N LEU A 197 16.80 4.29 -2.26
CA LEU A 197 15.90 5.44 -2.30
C LEU A 197 16.52 6.68 -1.64
N ILE A 198 17.16 6.54 -0.47
CA ILE A 198 17.84 7.64 0.21
C ILE A 198 18.94 8.23 -0.66
N ALA A 199 19.71 7.38 -1.35
CA ALA A 199 20.77 7.84 -2.27
C ALA A 199 20.18 8.70 -3.38
N GLU A 200 19.10 8.28 -4.02
CA GLU A 200 18.41 9.04 -5.07
C GLU A 200 17.79 10.34 -4.58
N LEU A 201 17.11 10.32 -3.43
CA LEU A 201 16.53 11.53 -2.84
C LEU A 201 17.58 12.58 -2.52
N LYS A 202 18.78 12.18 -2.05
CA LYS A 202 19.90 13.09 -1.77
C LYS A 202 20.43 13.81 -3.00
N THR A 203 20.30 13.21 -4.18
CA THR A 203 20.67 13.87 -5.45
C THR A 203 19.66 14.96 -5.85
N GLY A 204 18.46 14.93 -5.30
CA GLY A 204 17.34 15.76 -5.72
C GLY A 204 16.72 15.35 -7.05
N ARG A 205 17.15 14.23 -7.65
CA ARG A 205 16.63 13.75 -8.93
C ARG A 205 15.22 13.21 -8.84
N LEU A 206 14.89 12.50 -7.74
CA LEU A 206 13.57 11.97 -7.47
C LEU A 206 12.95 12.63 -6.22
N ARG A 207 11.64 12.53 -6.12
CA ARG A 207 10.85 12.87 -4.94
C ARG A 207 10.03 11.66 -4.51
N ALA A 208 9.57 11.62 -3.26
CA ALA A 208 8.78 10.50 -2.79
C ALA A 208 7.64 10.88 -1.84
N ALA A 209 6.57 10.06 -1.84
CA ALA A 209 5.55 10.04 -0.80
C ALA A 209 5.43 8.61 -0.26
N LEU A 210 5.68 8.43 1.03
CA LEU A 210 5.77 7.12 1.67
C LEU A 210 4.74 7.04 2.80
N ASP A 211 3.75 6.15 2.68
CA ASP A 211 2.88 5.80 3.80
C ASP A 211 3.46 4.65 4.62
N VAL A 212 4.37 3.91 4.01
CA VAL A 212 5.03 2.75 4.59
C VAL A 212 6.53 2.82 4.38
N THR A 213 7.31 2.37 5.37
CA THR A 213 8.78 2.41 5.37
C THR A 213 9.37 1.06 5.80
N ALA A 214 10.65 0.86 5.55
CA ALA A 214 11.43 -0.23 6.13
C ALA A 214 12.71 0.37 6.76
N PRO A 215 12.86 0.26 8.11
CA PRO A 215 11.97 -0.40 9.07
C PRO A 215 10.67 0.37 9.33
N GLU A 216 9.68 -0.31 9.96
CA GLU A 216 8.42 0.29 10.39
C GLU A 216 8.09 -0.17 11.83
N PRO A 217 7.88 0.75 12.81
CA PRO A 217 7.99 2.22 12.69
C PRO A 217 9.39 2.69 12.28
N LEU A 218 9.44 3.84 11.57
CA LEU A 218 10.71 4.46 11.19
C LEU A 218 11.41 5.01 12.45
N PRO A 219 12.64 4.57 12.79
CA PRO A 219 13.34 5.00 14.00
C PRO A 219 13.61 6.50 14.03
N GLU A 220 13.74 7.05 15.25
CA GLU A 220 14.23 8.41 15.44
C GLU A 220 15.64 8.58 14.82
N GLY A 221 15.86 9.71 14.16
CA GLY A 221 17.14 10.01 13.50
C GLY A 221 17.40 9.23 12.20
N HIS A 222 16.45 8.43 11.73
CA HIS A 222 16.62 7.73 10.45
C HIS A 222 16.76 8.73 9.28
N PRO A 223 17.68 8.50 8.32
CA PRO A 223 17.99 9.45 7.24
C PRO A 223 16.79 9.86 6.38
N LEU A 224 15.77 9.02 6.25
CA LEU A 224 14.54 9.36 5.50
C LEU A 224 13.81 10.57 6.10
N TRP A 225 13.86 10.81 7.43
CA TRP A 225 13.18 11.97 8.05
C TRP A 225 13.66 13.32 7.52
N SER A 226 14.92 13.38 7.10
CA SER A 226 15.56 14.61 6.59
C SER A 226 15.89 14.55 5.10
N ALA A 227 15.48 13.50 4.40
CA ALA A 227 15.73 13.39 2.98
C ALA A 227 14.96 14.48 2.19
N PRO A 228 15.58 15.13 1.20
CA PRO A 228 14.90 16.17 0.43
C PRO A 228 13.76 15.59 -0.41
N GLY A 229 12.68 16.36 -0.57
CA GLY A 229 11.57 15.98 -1.47
C GLY A 229 10.75 14.77 -1.02
N VAL A 230 10.84 14.36 0.26
CA VAL A 230 10.06 13.24 0.79
C VAL A 230 8.90 13.72 1.67
N LEU A 231 7.74 13.09 1.50
CA LEU A 231 6.60 13.17 2.40
C LEU A 231 6.40 11.81 3.05
N ILE A 232 6.35 11.74 4.38
CA ILE A 232 6.14 10.49 5.12
C ILE A 232 4.87 10.59 5.95
N THR A 233 4.04 9.55 5.92
CA THR A 233 2.89 9.35 6.81
C THR A 233 3.00 7.99 7.50
N PRO A 234 2.49 7.83 8.75
CA PRO A 234 2.75 6.65 9.57
C PRO A 234 1.73 5.52 9.31
N HIS A 235 1.71 4.96 8.09
CA HIS A 235 0.86 3.85 7.65
C HIS A 235 -0.64 4.12 7.89
N ILE A 236 -1.11 5.28 7.44
CA ILE A 236 -2.48 5.75 7.67
C ILE A 236 -3.34 5.82 6.40
N ALA A 237 -2.80 5.53 5.23
CA ALA A 237 -3.51 5.68 3.96
C ALA A 237 -4.88 4.95 3.93
N GLY A 238 -4.93 3.76 4.53
CA GLY A 238 -6.18 2.99 4.68
C GLY A 238 -6.96 3.27 5.97
N SER A 239 -6.40 4.01 6.93
CA SER A 239 -6.91 4.18 8.30
C SER A 239 -7.89 5.35 8.37
N THR A 240 -9.17 5.10 8.09
CA THR A 240 -10.21 6.14 8.07
C THR A 240 -11.49 5.68 8.75
N PRO A 241 -12.33 6.59 9.28
CA PRO A 241 -13.64 6.21 9.83
C PRO A 241 -14.55 5.51 8.81
N ALA A 242 -14.34 5.76 7.51
CA ALA A 242 -15.05 5.07 6.45
C ALA A 242 -14.60 3.61 6.31
N SER A 243 -13.30 3.34 6.48
CA SER A 243 -12.74 1.99 6.47
C SER A 243 -13.24 1.17 7.66
N GLU A 244 -13.35 1.75 8.85
CA GLU A 244 -13.93 1.07 10.02
C GLU A 244 -15.36 0.61 9.74
N ARG A 245 -16.22 1.48 9.20
CA ARG A 245 -17.60 1.12 8.84
C ARG A 245 -17.67 0.04 7.76
N ARG A 246 -16.73 0.03 6.82
CA ARG A 246 -16.64 -1.02 5.78
C ARG A 246 -16.15 -2.33 6.37
N THR A 247 -15.17 -2.28 7.28
CA THR A 247 -14.69 -3.45 8.02
C THR A 247 -15.85 -4.13 8.76
N LEU A 248 -16.61 -3.39 9.56
CA LEU A 248 -17.74 -3.95 10.31
C LEU A 248 -18.78 -4.60 9.37
N ARG A 249 -19.06 -3.99 8.22
CA ARG A 249 -19.97 -4.59 7.21
C ARG A 249 -19.41 -5.88 6.62
N LEU A 250 -18.10 -5.90 6.30
CA LEU A 250 -17.44 -7.11 5.81
C LEU A 250 -17.48 -8.23 6.85
N LEU A 251 -17.09 -7.93 8.10
CA LEU A 251 -17.07 -8.93 9.19
C LEU A 251 -18.46 -9.53 9.42
N ARG A 252 -19.49 -8.68 9.43
CA ARG A 252 -20.87 -9.13 9.57
C ARG A 252 -21.29 -10.04 8.40
N ALA A 253 -21.09 -9.59 7.16
CA ALA A 253 -21.46 -10.36 5.97
C ALA A 253 -20.69 -11.69 5.90
N GLN A 254 -19.43 -11.70 6.30
CA GLN A 254 -18.60 -12.90 6.33
C GLN A 254 -19.10 -13.91 7.36
N LEU A 255 -19.47 -13.45 8.56
CA LEU A 255 -20.01 -14.30 9.60
C LEU A 255 -21.38 -14.88 9.22
N GLU A 256 -22.27 -14.04 8.64
CA GLU A 256 -23.57 -14.48 8.13
C GLU A 256 -23.40 -15.61 7.08
N ARG A 257 -22.47 -15.46 6.12
CA ARG A 257 -22.15 -16.46 5.11
C ARG A 257 -21.57 -17.74 5.73
N TYR A 258 -20.64 -17.60 6.66
CA TYR A 258 -20.06 -18.74 7.37
C TYR A 258 -21.14 -19.59 8.06
N LEU A 259 -22.04 -18.95 8.80
CA LEU A 259 -23.14 -19.63 9.50
C LEU A 259 -24.17 -20.27 8.57
N ALA A 260 -24.36 -19.68 7.38
CA ALA A 260 -25.28 -20.20 6.36
C ALA A 260 -24.62 -21.27 5.46
N GLY A 261 -23.32 -21.55 5.59
CA GLY A 261 -22.59 -22.44 4.69
C GLY A 261 -22.44 -21.91 3.27
N GLU A 262 -22.53 -20.59 3.08
CA GLU A 262 -22.37 -19.93 1.79
C GLU A 262 -20.90 -19.66 1.43
N PRO A 263 -20.58 -19.45 0.13
CA PRO A 263 -19.23 -19.10 -0.29
C PRO A 263 -18.72 -17.83 0.44
N LEU A 264 -17.51 -17.90 1.00
CA LEU A 264 -16.88 -16.81 1.73
C LEU A 264 -16.36 -15.70 0.81
N ILE A 265 -16.29 -14.47 1.34
CA ILE A 265 -15.82 -13.29 0.62
C ILE A 265 -14.29 -13.22 0.72
N ASN A 266 -13.60 -12.83 -0.36
CA ASN A 266 -12.16 -12.55 -0.37
C ASN A 266 -11.29 -13.70 0.15
N VAL A 267 -11.62 -14.93 -0.22
CA VAL A 267 -10.79 -16.10 0.08
C VAL A 267 -9.40 -15.94 -0.55
N ILE A 268 -8.37 -16.17 0.24
CA ILE A 268 -6.98 -16.20 -0.22
C ILE A 268 -6.68 -17.58 -0.78
N THR A 269 -6.27 -17.60 -2.04
CA THR A 269 -5.80 -18.79 -2.76
C THR A 269 -4.29 -18.71 -2.95
N ASP A 270 -3.66 -19.80 -3.43
CA ASP A 270 -2.22 -19.87 -3.69
C ASP A 270 -1.73 -18.88 -4.75
N SER A 271 -2.65 -18.28 -5.50
CA SER A 271 -2.35 -17.29 -6.54
C SER A 271 -2.25 -15.85 -6.04
N TYR A 272 -2.34 -15.63 -4.72
CA TYR A 272 -2.23 -14.29 -4.10
C TYR A 272 -0.79 -13.74 -4.18
#